data_d104d473a8cd5e57f93275faa19270eb
#
_entry.id   d104d473a8cd5e57f93275faa19270eb
#
_cell.length_a   1.000
_cell.length_b   1.000
_cell.length_c   1.000
_cell.angle_alpha   90.00
_cell.angle_beta   90.00
_cell.angle_gamma   90.00
#
_symmetry.space_group_name_H-M   'P 1'
#
loop_
_entity.id
_entity.type
_entity.pdbx_description
1 polymer ?
#
loop_
_entity_poly.entity_id
_entity_poly.type
_entity_poly.pdbx_seq_one_letter_code
_entity_poly.pdbx_strand_id
1 'polypeptide(L)'
;MPAFDANGKLAVGDFPAQMKQVMDNLTGILNAAGADWSRVVKTNVLLMRASDFADMNRIYGSYFPDGKYPVRTTVIVAGLPHPDFLLEIECEALLE
;
A
#
# COMPACT_ATOMS: atom_id res chain seq x y z
N MET A 1 4.73 -0.34 -5.12
CA MET A 1 3.54 -0.26 -5.99
C MET A 1 3.02 1.15 -5.97
N PRO A 2 2.97 1.81 -7.10
CA PRO A 2 2.39 3.15 -7.20
C PRO A 2 0.85 3.10 -7.24
N ALA A 3 0.24 4.27 -7.10
CA ALA A 3 -1.20 4.44 -6.92
C ALA A 3 -1.98 4.68 -8.24
N PHE A 4 -1.46 4.24 -9.37
CA PHE A 4 -2.18 4.36 -10.64
C PHE A 4 -3.32 3.35 -10.72
N ASP A 5 -4.48 3.79 -11.22
CA ASP A 5 -5.57 2.87 -11.50
C ASP A 5 -5.36 2.13 -12.85
N ALA A 6 -6.32 1.29 -13.24
CA ALA A 6 -6.23 0.50 -14.47
C ALA A 6 -6.16 1.37 -15.73
N ASN A 7 -6.58 2.63 -15.67
CA ASN A 7 -6.55 3.60 -16.77
C ASN A 7 -5.30 4.50 -16.72
N GLY A 8 -4.37 4.23 -15.79
CA GLY A 8 -3.16 5.02 -15.62
C GLY A 8 -3.41 6.37 -14.93
N LYS A 9 -4.55 6.54 -14.26
CA LYS A 9 -4.89 7.78 -13.55
C LYS A 9 -4.45 7.74 -12.10
N LEU A 10 -4.11 8.90 -11.57
CA LEU A 10 -3.69 9.09 -10.20
C LEU A 10 -4.61 10.10 -9.51
N ALA A 11 -5.08 9.78 -8.31
CA ALA A 11 -5.89 10.70 -7.49
C ALA A 11 -4.97 11.73 -6.82
N VAL A 12 -4.62 12.79 -7.56
CA VAL A 12 -3.69 13.82 -7.10
C VAL A 12 -4.22 14.50 -5.85
N GLY A 13 -3.39 14.61 -4.82
CA GLY A 13 -3.72 15.31 -3.57
C GLY A 13 -4.67 14.54 -2.64
N ASP A 14 -5.11 13.37 -3.01
CA ASP A 14 -6.08 12.56 -2.25
C ASP A 14 -5.39 11.32 -1.68
N PHE A 15 -4.84 11.44 -0.46
CA PHE A 15 -4.12 10.34 0.16
C PHE A 15 -5.00 9.09 0.36
N PRO A 16 -6.22 9.21 0.94
CA PRO A 16 -7.06 8.01 1.12
C PRO A 16 -7.33 7.26 -0.19
N ALA A 17 -7.61 7.99 -1.28
CA ALA A 17 -7.83 7.36 -2.58
C ALA A 17 -6.56 6.71 -3.11
N GLN A 18 -5.40 7.35 -2.99
CA GLN A 18 -4.12 6.75 -3.40
C GLN A 18 -3.80 5.51 -2.56
N MET A 19 -4.01 5.57 -1.24
CA MET A 19 -3.74 4.44 -0.35
C MET A 19 -4.61 3.24 -0.71
N LYS A 20 -5.91 3.45 -0.91
CA LYS A 20 -6.81 2.38 -1.31
C LYS A 20 -6.38 1.78 -2.66
N GLN A 21 -6.01 2.61 -3.62
CA GLN A 21 -5.59 2.14 -4.94
C GLN A 21 -4.31 1.31 -4.87
N VAL A 22 -3.33 1.72 -4.07
CA VAL A 22 -2.10 0.93 -3.86
C VAL A 22 -2.44 -0.44 -3.28
N MET A 23 -3.28 -0.48 -2.24
CA MET A 23 -3.66 -1.74 -1.61
C MET A 23 -4.45 -2.64 -2.56
N ASP A 24 -5.34 -2.06 -3.36
CA ASP A 24 -6.11 -2.82 -4.36
C ASP A 24 -5.21 -3.33 -5.49
N ASN A 25 -4.23 -2.55 -5.91
CA ASN A 25 -3.25 -2.99 -6.92
C ASN A 25 -2.42 -4.17 -6.39
N LEU A 26 -1.96 -4.09 -5.15
CA LEU A 26 -1.24 -5.21 -4.53
C LEU A 26 -2.12 -6.44 -4.36
N THR A 27 -3.39 -6.26 -4.00
CA THR A 27 -4.36 -7.37 -3.92
C THR A 27 -4.45 -8.08 -5.26
N GLY A 28 -4.56 -7.34 -6.34
CA GLY A 28 -4.61 -7.91 -7.69
C GLY A 28 -3.36 -8.70 -8.05
N ILE A 29 -2.19 -8.18 -7.70
CA ILE A 29 -0.91 -8.86 -7.95
C ILE A 29 -0.80 -10.13 -7.12
N LEU A 30 -1.15 -10.06 -5.84
CA LEU A 30 -1.14 -11.24 -4.96
C LEU A 30 -2.07 -12.32 -5.48
N ASN A 31 -3.28 -11.97 -5.87
CA ASN A 31 -4.25 -12.92 -6.41
C ASN A 31 -3.77 -13.55 -7.73
N ALA A 32 -3.14 -12.76 -8.60
CA ALA A 32 -2.57 -13.27 -9.84
C ALA A 32 -1.45 -14.28 -9.60
N ALA A 33 -0.72 -14.14 -8.49
CA ALA A 33 0.33 -15.07 -8.08
C ALA A 33 -0.19 -16.26 -7.28
N GLY A 34 -1.50 -16.38 -7.09
CA GLY A 34 -2.10 -17.47 -6.31
C GLY A 34 -2.05 -17.24 -4.80
N ALA A 35 -1.89 -16.01 -4.36
CA ALA A 35 -1.81 -15.64 -2.95
C ALA A 35 -2.88 -14.60 -2.58
N ASP A 36 -2.89 -14.21 -1.32
CA ASP A 36 -3.70 -13.11 -0.80
C ASP A 36 -2.95 -12.45 0.37
N TRP A 37 -3.58 -11.49 1.05
CA TRP A 37 -2.94 -10.78 2.16
C TRP A 37 -2.56 -11.70 3.33
N SER A 38 -3.21 -12.84 3.51
CA SER A 38 -2.86 -13.79 4.57
C SER A 38 -1.48 -14.44 4.36
N ARG A 39 -0.95 -14.37 3.15
CA ARG A 39 0.37 -14.90 2.80
C ARG A 39 1.48 -13.85 2.89
N VAL A 40 1.13 -12.59 3.10
CA VAL A 40 2.10 -11.51 3.20
C VAL A 40 2.78 -11.58 4.57
N VAL A 41 4.11 -11.61 4.57
CA VAL A 41 4.92 -11.70 5.80
C VAL A 41 5.56 -10.37 6.16
N LYS A 42 5.75 -9.49 5.20
CA LYS A 42 6.41 -8.21 5.42
C LYS A 42 5.90 -7.16 4.44
N THR A 43 5.72 -5.95 4.93
CA THR A 43 5.45 -4.77 4.09
C THR A 43 6.40 -3.63 4.44
N ASN A 44 6.73 -2.82 3.45
CA ASN A 44 7.40 -1.54 3.63
C ASN A 44 6.49 -0.45 3.09
N VAL A 45 6.16 0.53 3.93
CA VAL A 45 5.31 1.66 3.57
C VAL A 45 6.15 2.93 3.55
N LEU A 46 6.19 3.58 2.39
CA LEU A 46 6.91 4.84 2.19
C LEU A 46 5.88 5.96 2.08
N LEU A 47 5.95 6.95 2.96
CA LEU A 47 5.05 8.11 2.98
C LEU A 47 5.82 9.39 2.69
N MET A 48 5.17 10.32 2.01
CA MET A 48 5.71 11.67 1.80
C MET A 48 5.48 12.59 2.99
N ARG A 49 4.41 12.35 3.78
CA ARG A 49 4.02 13.22 4.88
C ARG A 49 3.68 12.42 6.13
N ALA A 50 4.23 12.83 7.27
CA ALA A 50 3.90 12.21 8.56
C ALA A 50 2.40 12.35 8.90
N SER A 51 1.76 13.42 8.44
CA SER A 51 0.33 13.68 8.67
C SER A 51 -0.59 12.64 8.03
N ASP A 52 -0.11 11.83 7.08
CA ASP A 52 -0.90 10.77 6.45
C ASP A 52 -0.86 9.44 7.21
N PHE A 53 -0.09 9.37 8.31
CA PHE A 53 0.12 8.11 9.03
C PHE A 53 -1.17 7.52 9.61
N ALA A 54 -2.05 8.35 10.18
CA ALA A 54 -3.31 7.87 10.77
C ALA A 54 -4.24 7.29 9.71
N ASP A 55 -4.41 7.98 8.58
CA ASP A 55 -5.22 7.47 7.46
C ASP A 55 -4.62 6.22 6.86
N MET A 56 -3.28 6.18 6.76
CA MET A 56 -2.58 4.99 6.28
C MET A 56 -2.90 3.78 7.15
N ASN A 57 -2.78 3.91 8.47
CA ASN A 57 -3.07 2.81 9.40
C ASN A 57 -4.52 2.35 9.29
N ARG A 58 -5.46 3.28 9.21
CA ARG A 58 -6.89 2.97 9.12
C ARG A 58 -7.19 2.17 7.86
N ILE A 59 -6.71 2.62 6.72
CA ILE A 59 -6.99 1.98 5.42
C ILE A 59 -6.23 0.65 5.34
N TYR A 60 -4.96 0.65 5.73
CA TYR A 60 -4.14 -0.56 5.77
C TYR A 60 -4.80 -1.66 6.59
N GLY A 61 -5.26 -1.32 7.80
CA GLY A 61 -5.89 -2.28 8.70
C GLY A 61 -7.14 -2.94 8.13
N SER A 62 -7.87 -2.25 7.24
CA SER A 62 -9.07 -2.80 6.62
C SER A 62 -8.80 -4.01 5.72
N TYR A 63 -7.56 -4.21 5.30
CA TYR A 63 -7.15 -5.37 4.48
C TYR A 63 -6.75 -6.59 5.33
N PHE A 64 -6.73 -6.43 6.65
CA PHE A 64 -6.38 -7.50 7.60
C PHE A 64 -7.50 -7.63 8.66
N PRO A 65 -8.70 -8.08 8.26
CA PRO A 65 -9.86 -8.10 9.16
C PRO A 65 -9.68 -9.01 10.38
N ASP A 66 -8.79 -10.01 10.29
CA ASP A 66 -8.49 -10.91 11.40
C ASP A 66 -7.52 -10.32 12.42
N GLY A 67 -7.01 -9.11 12.18
CA GLY A 67 -6.00 -8.50 13.02
C GLY A 67 -4.63 -9.15 12.95
N LYS A 68 -4.39 -10.01 11.98
CA LYS A 68 -3.11 -10.70 11.78
C LYS A 68 -2.27 -9.93 10.77
N TYR A 69 -1.48 -9.00 11.29
CA TYR A 69 -0.68 -8.10 10.47
C TYR A 69 0.69 -8.69 10.15
N PRO A 70 1.20 -8.46 8.92
CA PRO A 70 2.61 -8.75 8.62
C PRO A 70 3.52 -7.80 9.36
N VAL A 71 4.80 -8.14 9.44
CA VAL A 71 5.83 -7.19 9.90
C VAL A 71 5.82 -5.99 8.95
N ARG A 72 5.82 -4.78 9.50
CA ARG A 72 5.76 -3.55 8.71
C ARG A 72 6.82 -2.56 9.15
N THR A 73 7.48 -1.95 8.16
CA THR A 73 8.29 -0.75 8.34
C THR A 73 7.56 0.41 7.68
N THR A 74 7.43 1.53 8.38
CA THR A 74 6.86 2.76 7.83
C THR A 74 7.87 3.87 7.98
N VAL A 75 8.21 4.53 6.88
CA VAL A 75 9.17 5.64 6.87
C VAL A 75 8.62 6.82 6.09
N ILE A 76 9.05 8.01 6.47
CA ILE A 76 8.79 9.24 5.72
C ILE A 76 10.01 9.49 4.84
N VAL A 77 9.79 9.63 3.54
CA VAL A 77 10.86 9.76 2.57
C VAL A 77 10.95 11.19 2.03
N ALA A 78 12.12 11.56 1.52
CA ALA A 78 12.34 12.89 0.96
C ALA A 78 11.64 13.09 -0.39
N GLY A 79 11.39 12.03 -1.13
CA GLY A 79 10.73 12.08 -2.43
C GLY A 79 10.45 10.69 -2.96
N LEU A 80 9.53 10.63 -3.91
CA LEU A 80 9.18 9.42 -4.66
C LEU A 80 9.36 9.70 -6.16
N PRO A 81 9.41 8.66 -7.01
CA PRO A 81 9.71 8.85 -8.43
C PRO A 81 8.74 9.72 -9.20
N HIS A 82 7.50 9.88 -8.73
CA HIS A 82 6.52 10.77 -9.35
C HIS A 82 6.17 11.88 -8.35
N PRO A 83 6.10 13.16 -8.81
CA PRO A 83 5.88 14.29 -7.89
C PRO A 83 4.53 14.27 -7.17
N ASP A 84 3.54 13.58 -7.72
CA ASP A 84 2.20 13.49 -7.14
C ASP A 84 1.94 12.20 -6.35
N PHE A 85 2.92 11.31 -6.24
CA PHE A 85 2.82 10.16 -5.36
C PHE A 85 2.90 10.61 -3.90
N LEU A 86 1.92 10.20 -3.10
CA LEU A 86 1.90 10.44 -1.66
C LEU A 86 2.42 9.25 -0.87
N LEU A 87 2.51 8.08 -1.51
CA LEU A 87 3.00 6.86 -0.87
C LEU A 87 3.43 5.83 -1.92
N GLU A 88 4.23 4.88 -1.44
CA GLU A 88 4.47 3.60 -2.11
C GLU A 88 4.45 2.50 -1.07
N ILE A 89 4.04 1.30 -1.47
CA ILE A 89 4.08 0.11 -0.63
C ILE A 89 4.67 -1.04 -1.45
N GLU A 90 5.58 -1.77 -0.81
CA GLU A 90 6.07 -3.05 -1.31
C GLU A 90 5.79 -4.13 -0.28
N CYS A 91 5.63 -5.36 -0.72
CA CYS A 91 5.41 -6.47 0.19
C CYS A 91 6.12 -7.74 -0.28
N GLU A 92 6.33 -8.65 0.66
CA GLU A 92 6.84 -9.99 0.42
C GLU A 92 5.80 -10.99 0.89
N ALA A 93 5.52 -12.00 0.07
CA ALA A 93 4.55 -13.02 0.36
C ALA A 93 5.12 -14.42 0.17
N LEU A 94 4.62 -15.37 0.95
CA LEU A 94 4.93 -16.79 0.78
C LEU A 94 3.84 -17.40 -0.10
N LEU A 95 4.25 -18.19 -1.09
CA LEU A 95 3.32 -18.82 -2.03
C LEU A 95 2.90 -20.23 -1.61
N GLU A 96 3.44 -20.71 -0.51
CA GLU A 96 3.10 -22.01 0.05
C GLU A 96 2.43 -21.94 1.39
#